data_90894a039248a2ed2191351d052eb49b
#
_entry.id   90894a039248a2ed2191351d052eb49b
#
_cell.length_a   1.000
_cell.length_b   1.000
_cell.length_c   1.000
_cell.angle_alpha   90.00
_cell.angle_beta   90.00
_cell.angle_gamma   90.00
#
_symmetry.space_group_name_H-M   'P 1'
#
loop_
_entity.id
_entity.type
_entity.pdbx_description
1 polymer ?
#
loop_
_entity_poly.entity_id
_entity_poly.type
_entity_poly.pdbx_seq_one_letter_code
_entity_poly.pdbx_strand_id
1 'polypeptide(L)'
;QLIDSQTASIMNKDNEFIFLANQFNPETADGIFQDALASIYFLQRQPATATTVICECSGLRGTLIPAGSIVKSDNNYMFVSLEDAVISDTGSVAVTFVLTQTGIIPVGAGTVTNIVTQIAGWDTVNNLSAGITGRNAESRSEFYARIKRSAAINSQGSINAIEAALANISGVTAVILLENDTDTTVVKRGVTIQAHSICISIFGGDNDKIAE
;
A
#
# COMPACT_ATOMS: atom_id res chain seq x y z
N GLN A 1 -43.12 29.45 2.87
CA GLN A 1 -42.39 28.73 3.93
C GLN A 1 -42.64 27.21 3.92
N LEU A 2 -43.93 26.74 3.87
CA LEU A 2 -44.19 25.28 3.87
C LEU A 2 -43.73 24.63 2.55
N ILE A 3 -44.03 25.27 1.40
CA ILE A 3 -43.60 24.82 0.06
C ILE A 3 -42.08 24.81 -0.03
N ASP A 4 -41.40 25.85 0.48
CA ASP A 4 -39.93 25.94 0.44
C ASP A 4 -39.27 24.85 1.24
N SER A 5 -39.83 24.51 2.42
CA SER A 5 -39.29 23.43 3.26
C SER A 5 -39.53 22.03 2.64
N GLN A 6 -40.66 21.83 1.97
CA GLN A 6 -40.94 20.60 1.22
C GLN A 6 -40.02 20.45 0.01
N THR A 7 -39.82 21.54 -0.74
CA THR A 7 -38.91 21.57 -1.88
C THR A 7 -37.47 21.24 -1.45
N ALA A 8 -36.99 21.87 -0.37
CA ALA A 8 -35.68 21.59 0.19
C ALA A 8 -35.53 20.12 0.65
N SER A 9 -36.58 19.54 1.23
CA SER A 9 -36.59 18.14 1.65
C SER A 9 -36.53 17.18 0.46
N ILE A 10 -37.25 17.49 -0.62
CA ILE A 10 -37.19 16.69 -1.87
C ILE A 10 -35.82 16.79 -2.52
N MET A 11 -35.28 18.01 -2.64
CA MET A 11 -33.93 18.20 -3.19
C MET A 11 -32.84 17.46 -2.40
N ASN A 12 -32.95 17.43 -1.06
CA ASN A 12 -32.03 16.66 -0.24
C ASN A 12 -32.11 15.15 -0.53
N LYS A 13 -33.33 14.63 -0.68
CA LYS A 13 -33.53 13.20 -1.02
C LYS A 13 -33.03 12.87 -2.42
N ASP A 14 -33.21 13.74 -3.39
CA ASP A 14 -32.69 13.58 -4.75
C ASP A 14 -31.16 13.56 -4.73
N ASN A 15 -30.53 14.46 -3.96
CA ASN A 15 -29.07 14.47 -3.79
C ASN A 15 -28.55 13.18 -3.11
N GLU A 16 -29.23 12.70 -2.09
CA GLU A 16 -28.90 11.41 -1.44
C GLU A 16 -29.03 10.25 -2.42
N PHE A 17 -30.06 10.26 -3.27
CA PHE A 17 -30.25 9.23 -4.27
C PHE A 17 -29.16 9.27 -5.37
N ILE A 18 -28.82 10.46 -5.86
CA ILE A 18 -27.71 10.66 -6.81
C ILE A 18 -26.38 10.21 -6.19
N PHE A 19 -26.14 10.57 -4.93
CA PHE A 19 -24.96 10.10 -4.20
C PHE A 19 -24.92 8.57 -4.17
N LEU A 20 -26.02 7.93 -3.77
CA LEU A 20 -26.09 6.46 -3.70
C LEU A 20 -25.91 5.82 -5.10
N ALA A 21 -26.53 6.39 -6.14
CA ALA A 21 -26.37 5.89 -7.50
C ALA A 21 -24.89 5.94 -7.96
N ASN A 22 -24.17 7.00 -7.61
CA ASN A 22 -22.75 7.12 -7.91
C ASN A 22 -21.88 6.10 -7.16
N GLN A 23 -22.35 5.54 -6.02
CA GLN A 23 -21.60 4.51 -5.28
C GLN A 23 -21.60 3.13 -5.96
N PHE A 24 -22.49 2.90 -6.93
CA PHE A 24 -22.46 1.66 -7.74
C PHE A 24 -21.42 1.70 -8.86
N ASN A 25 -20.88 2.86 -9.17
CA ASN A 25 -19.81 2.98 -10.16
C ASN A 25 -18.45 2.86 -9.45
N PRO A 26 -17.62 1.84 -9.79
CA PRO A 26 -16.29 1.66 -9.17
C PRO A 26 -15.37 2.89 -9.26
N GLU A 27 -15.56 3.74 -10.27
CA GLU A 27 -14.77 4.94 -10.48
C GLU A 27 -15.15 6.07 -9.51
N THR A 28 -16.42 6.16 -9.14
CA THR A 28 -16.96 7.22 -8.26
C THR A 28 -17.23 6.75 -6.84
N ALA A 29 -17.31 5.44 -6.61
CA ALA A 29 -17.53 4.84 -5.30
C ALA A 29 -16.45 5.27 -4.29
N ASP A 30 -16.85 5.48 -3.04
CA ASP A 30 -15.96 5.91 -1.96
C ASP A 30 -16.20 5.10 -0.68
N GLY A 31 -15.17 5.07 0.19
CA GLY A 31 -15.24 4.43 1.51
C GLY A 31 -15.73 2.99 1.43
N ILE A 32 -16.74 2.67 2.23
CA ILE A 32 -17.30 1.32 2.37
C ILE A 32 -17.90 0.76 1.08
N PHE A 33 -18.41 1.63 0.19
CA PHE A 33 -18.98 1.18 -1.09
C PHE A 33 -17.87 0.70 -2.03
N GLN A 34 -16.75 1.43 -2.08
CA GLN A 34 -15.59 0.99 -2.86
C GLN A 34 -15.03 -0.31 -2.30
N ASP A 35 -14.95 -0.45 -0.97
CA ASP A 35 -14.47 -1.66 -0.32
C ASP A 35 -15.41 -2.85 -0.59
N ALA A 36 -16.73 -2.64 -0.61
CA ALA A 36 -17.71 -3.66 -0.98
C ALA A 36 -17.57 -4.11 -2.44
N LEU A 37 -17.38 -3.17 -3.37
CA LEU A 37 -17.12 -3.50 -4.77
C LEU A 37 -15.80 -4.28 -4.94
N ALA A 38 -14.76 -3.89 -4.21
CA ALA A 38 -13.46 -4.58 -4.23
C ALA A 38 -13.53 -6.00 -3.66
N SER A 39 -14.41 -6.25 -2.69
CA SER A 39 -14.58 -7.58 -2.08
C SER A 39 -15.08 -8.63 -3.08
N ILE A 40 -15.78 -8.23 -4.15
CA ILE A 40 -16.18 -9.11 -5.25
C ILE A 40 -14.95 -9.70 -5.95
N TYR A 41 -13.84 -8.96 -5.97
CA TYR A 41 -12.56 -9.37 -6.53
C TYR A 41 -11.59 -9.91 -5.46
N PHE A 42 -12.09 -10.20 -4.25
CA PHE A 42 -11.29 -10.66 -3.10
C PHE A 42 -10.18 -9.69 -2.69
N LEU A 43 -10.37 -8.40 -2.96
CA LEU A 43 -9.43 -7.34 -2.61
C LEU A 43 -9.88 -6.60 -1.35
N GLN A 44 -8.90 -6.30 -0.49
CA GLN A 44 -9.09 -5.46 0.68
C GLN A 44 -8.16 -4.25 0.57
N ARG A 45 -8.64 -3.08 1.02
CA ARG A 45 -7.84 -1.86 1.09
C ARG A 45 -6.63 -2.09 1.99
N GLN A 46 -5.47 -1.66 1.53
CA GLN A 46 -4.26 -1.76 2.33
C GLN A 46 -4.30 -0.72 3.47
N PRO A 47 -4.21 -1.16 4.74
CA PRO A 47 -4.23 -0.25 5.87
C PRO A 47 -2.93 0.58 5.94
N ALA A 48 -2.99 1.68 6.69
CA ALA A 48 -1.81 2.41 7.08
C ALA A 48 -0.90 1.52 7.94
N THR A 49 0.41 1.66 7.75
CA THR A 49 1.42 0.99 8.59
C THR A 49 2.23 2.02 9.36
N ALA A 50 2.74 1.63 10.51
CA ALA A 50 3.61 2.46 11.33
C ALA A 50 5.08 2.29 10.92
N THR A 51 5.89 3.29 11.21
CA THR A 51 7.35 3.22 11.08
C THR A 51 7.92 2.26 12.10
N THR A 52 8.84 1.40 11.69
CA THR A 52 9.56 0.47 12.57
C THR A 52 11.03 0.86 12.65
N VAL A 53 11.61 0.77 13.83
CA VAL A 53 13.02 1.03 14.06
C VAL A 53 13.64 -0.10 14.87
N ILE A 54 14.88 -0.45 14.58
CA ILE A 54 15.67 -1.34 15.40
C ILE A 54 16.56 -0.49 16.27
N CYS A 55 16.40 -0.57 17.58
CA CYS A 55 17.21 0.14 18.54
C CYS A 55 18.13 -0.80 19.28
N GLU A 56 19.37 -0.39 19.49
CA GLU A 56 20.27 -1.01 20.44
C GLU A 56 19.96 -0.50 21.84
N CYS A 57 19.55 -1.38 22.73
CA CYS A 57 19.29 -1.11 24.13
C CYS A 57 20.47 -1.62 24.94
N SER A 58 21.07 -0.75 25.77
CA SER A 58 22.23 -1.12 26.57
C SER A 58 21.95 -0.93 28.06
N GLY A 59 22.64 -1.76 28.89
CA GLY A 59 22.48 -1.71 30.32
C GLY A 59 23.03 -2.96 31.04
N LEU A 60 22.51 -3.26 32.22
CA LEU A 60 22.94 -4.38 33.04
C LEU A 60 22.51 -5.70 32.38
N ARG A 61 23.44 -6.63 32.23
CA ARG A 61 23.16 -7.96 31.68
C ARG A 61 22.04 -8.65 32.48
N GLY A 62 21.20 -9.39 31.76
CA GLY A 62 20.07 -10.08 32.35
C GLY A 62 18.86 -9.22 32.63
N THR A 63 18.92 -7.90 32.35
CA THR A 63 17.75 -7.00 32.44
C THR A 63 16.75 -7.37 31.35
N LEU A 64 15.50 -7.64 31.77
CA LEU A 64 14.38 -7.87 30.87
C LEU A 64 13.75 -6.52 30.46
N ILE A 65 13.65 -6.30 29.16
CA ILE A 65 12.87 -5.23 28.54
C ILE A 65 11.59 -5.88 28.03
N PRO A 66 10.44 -5.73 28.71
CA PRO A 66 9.21 -6.38 28.30
C PRO A 66 8.62 -5.74 27.04
N ALA A 67 7.85 -6.53 26.29
CA ALA A 67 7.00 -6.03 25.22
C ALA A 67 6.08 -4.93 25.75
N GLY A 68 5.86 -3.90 24.94
CA GLY A 68 5.10 -2.70 25.36
C GLY A 68 5.96 -1.64 26.04
N SER A 69 7.27 -1.83 26.20
CA SER A 69 8.18 -0.77 26.69
C SER A 69 8.21 0.39 25.71
N ILE A 70 8.19 1.63 26.24
CA ILE A 70 8.08 2.85 25.46
C ILE A 70 9.40 3.60 25.43
N VAL A 71 9.81 3.97 24.23
CA VAL A 71 10.92 4.90 23.98
C VAL A 71 10.41 6.07 23.14
N LYS A 72 11.15 7.14 23.12
CA LYS A 72 10.77 8.39 22.44
C LYS A 72 11.92 8.95 21.62
N SER A 73 11.57 9.47 20.43
CA SER A 73 12.52 10.21 19.61
C SER A 73 12.64 11.66 20.04
N ASP A 74 13.67 12.35 19.55
CA ASP A 74 13.90 13.79 19.77
C ASP A 74 12.72 14.65 19.28
N ASN A 75 11.96 14.18 18.28
CA ASN A 75 10.76 14.83 17.77
C ASN A 75 9.49 14.44 18.55
N ASN A 76 9.61 13.89 19.75
CA ASN A 76 8.49 13.46 20.61
C ASN A 76 7.61 12.30 20.07
N TYR A 77 8.03 11.60 19.04
CA TYR A 77 7.34 10.39 18.60
C TYR A 77 7.58 9.23 19.57
N MET A 78 6.51 8.53 19.96
CA MET A 78 6.56 7.39 20.87
C MET A 78 6.61 6.09 20.11
N PHE A 79 7.49 5.19 20.53
CA PHE A 79 7.68 3.87 19.96
C PHE A 79 7.48 2.83 21.06
N VAL A 80 6.90 1.69 20.68
CA VAL A 80 6.59 0.59 21.61
C VAL A 80 7.34 -0.64 21.13
N SER A 81 7.99 -1.37 22.06
CA SER A 81 8.64 -2.64 21.75
C SER A 81 7.60 -3.71 21.41
N LEU A 82 7.88 -4.52 20.37
CA LEU A 82 6.99 -5.58 19.91
C LEU A 82 7.09 -6.86 20.74
N GLU A 83 8.25 -7.12 21.30
CA GLU A 83 8.59 -8.38 21.96
C GLU A 83 9.45 -8.15 23.20
N ASP A 84 9.50 -9.16 24.06
CA ASP A 84 10.39 -9.19 25.22
C ASP A 84 11.84 -9.35 24.75
N ALA A 85 12.76 -8.60 25.35
CA ALA A 85 14.18 -8.72 25.08
C ALA A 85 14.99 -8.73 26.37
N VAL A 86 16.05 -9.52 26.40
CA VAL A 86 16.96 -9.59 27.56
C VAL A 86 18.33 -9.06 27.16
N ILE A 87 18.86 -8.12 27.93
CA ILE A 87 20.21 -7.59 27.72
C ILE A 87 21.23 -8.72 27.87
N SER A 88 21.99 -8.92 26.79
CA SER A 88 22.95 -10.02 26.68
C SER A 88 24.19 -9.82 27.58
N ASP A 89 25.06 -10.82 27.61
CA ASP A 89 26.37 -10.75 28.32
C ASP A 89 27.29 -9.67 27.75
N THR A 90 27.06 -9.21 26.53
CA THR A 90 27.77 -8.09 25.90
C THR A 90 27.32 -6.73 26.41
N GLY A 91 26.26 -6.66 27.22
CA GLY A 91 25.71 -5.43 27.78
C GLY A 91 24.74 -4.70 26.83
N SER A 92 24.39 -5.30 25.68
CA SER A 92 23.41 -4.73 24.75
C SER A 92 22.51 -5.78 24.11
N VAL A 93 21.37 -5.35 23.57
CA VAL A 93 20.42 -6.14 22.80
C VAL A 93 19.74 -5.28 21.75
N ALA A 94 19.53 -5.81 20.54
CA ALA A 94 18.75 -5.16 19.50
C ALA A 94 17.26 -5.48 19.69
N VAL A 95 16.44 -4.43 19.76
CA VAL A 95 14.99 -4.53 19.99
C VAL A 95 14.26 -3.79 18.85
N THR A 96 13.21 -4.41 18.34
CA THR A 96 12.35 -3.80 17.34
C THR A 96 11.26 -2.96 18.02
N PHE A 97 11.21 -1.69 17.68
CA PHE A 97 10.20 -0.76 18.15
C PHE A 97 9.31 -0.29 17.00
N VAL A 98 8.04 -0.11 17.26
CA VAL A 98 7.04 0.38 16.31
C VAL A 98 6.49 1.70 16.80
N LEU A 99 6.37 2.67 15.89
CA LEU A 99 5.76 3.95 16.17
C LEU A 99 4.27 3.77 16.54
N THR A 100 3.80 4.47 17.55
CA THR A 100 2.38 4.41 17.98
C THR A 100 1.42 5.05 16.97
N GLN A 101 1.94 5.83 16.03
CA GLN A 101 1.18 6.47 14.95
C GLN A 101 1.47 5.79 13.63
N THR A 102 0.44 5.60 12.82
CA THR A 102 0.57 5.11 11.45
C THR A 102 0.79 6.25 10.47
N GLY A 103 1.39 5.94 9.32
CA GLY A 103 1.60 6.91 8.24
C GLY A 103 3.07 7.03 7.81
N ILE A 104 3.32 7.96 6.89
CA ILE A 104 4.66 8.22 6.36
C ILE A 104 5.40 9.16 7.33
N ILE A 105 5.98 8.59 8.37
CA ILE A 105 6.77 9.33 9.37
C ILE A 105 8.21 8.79 9.31
N PRO A 106 9.13 9.50 8.64
CA PRO A 106 10.52 9.09 8.56
C PRO A 106 11.24 9.29 9.89
N VAL A 107 12.10 8.35 10.24
CA VAL A 107 12.91 8.35 11.47
C VAL A 107 14.37 8.18 11.08
N GLY A 108 15.18 9.18 11.35
CA GLY A 108 16.62 9.17 11.07
C GLY A 108 17.40 8.27 12.05
N ALA A 109 18.61 7.91 11.68
CA ALA A 109 19.54 7.26 12.61
C ALA A 109 19.89 8.16 13.79
N GLY A 110 20.03 7.57 14.99
CA GLY A 110 20.44 8.30 16.20
C GLY A 110 19.39 9.23 16.78
N THR A 111 18.13 9.16 16.35
CA THR A 111 17.06 10.06 16.82
C THR A 111 16.20 9.48 17.94
N VAL A 112 16.24 8.16 18.16
CA VAL A 112 15.48 7.49 19.23
C VAL A 112 16.41 7.23 20.41
N THR A 113 16.45 8.16 21.35
CA THR A 113 17.46 8.21 22.42
C THR A 113 16.88 8.25 23.82
N ASN A 114 15.57 8.48 23.97
CA ASN A 114 14.93 8.68 25.26
C ASN A 114 14.11 7.46 25.70
N ILE A 115 14.42 6.92 26.87
CA ILE A 115 13.65 5.87 27.52
C ILE A 115 12.49 6.51 28.29
N VAL A 116 11.25 6.09 28.00
CA VAL A 116 10.04 6.54 28.71
C VAL A 116 9.68 5.54 29.80
N THR A 117 9.66 4.24 29.47
CA THR A 117 9.42 3.16 30.45
C THR A 117 10.71 2.90 31.21
N GLN A 118 10.82 3.42 32.43
CA GLN A 118 12.00 3.23 33.27
C GLN A 118 12.05 1.81 33.83
N ILE A 119 13.11 1.08 33.48
CA ILE A 119 13.39 -0.27 33.96
C ILE A 119 14.77 -0.26 34.60
N ALA A 120 14.86 -0.77 35.83
CA ALA A 120 16.14 -0.83 36.54
C ALA A 120 17.12 -1.73 35.78
N GLY A 121 18.28 -1.17 35.41
CA GLY A 121 19.30 -1.85 34.62
C GLY A 121 19.20 -1.64 33.10
N TRP A 122 18.23 -0.86 32.60
CA TRP A 122 18.19 -0.39 31.22
C TRP A 122 18.62 1.08 31.17
N ASP A 123 19.81 1.35 30.68
CA ASP A 123 20.46 2.63 30.82
C ASP A 123 20.32 3.51 29.57
N THR A 124 20.43 2.91 28.36
CA THR A 124 20.41 3.68 27.10
C THR A 124 19.66 2.96 25.99
N VAL A 125 19.14 3.75 25.04
CA VAL A 125 18.55 3.29 23.79
C VAL A 125 19.06 4.17 22.66
N ASN A 126 19.39 3.58 21.52
CA ASN A 126 19.78 4.31 20.33
C ASN A 126 19.46 3.49 19.06
N ASN A 127 18.91 4.14 18.03
CA ASN A 127 18.75 3.53 16.72
C ASN A 127 19.96 3.87 15.84
N LEU A 128 20.80 2.91 15.58
CA LEU A 128 22.03 3.09 14.78
C LEU A 128 21.73 3.33 13.29
N SER A 129 20.58 2.89 12.80
CA SER A 129 20.13 3.04 11.42
C SER A 129 18.79 3.77 11.36
N ALA A 130 18.50 4.33 10.18
CA ALA A 130 17.18 4.90 9.91
C ALA A 130 16.08 3.82 9.99
N GLY A 131 14.90 4.20 10.46
CA GLY A 131 13.74 3.32 10.52
C GLY A 131 13.17 3.02 9.14
N ILE A 132 12.48 1.87 9.05
CA ILE A 132 11.66 1.53 7.89
C ILE A 132 10.38 2.36 7.98
N THR A 133 10.25 3.35 7.11
CA THR A 133 9.13 4.28 7.13
C THR A 133 7.81 3.55 6.85
N GLY A 134 6.80 3.84 7.65
CA GLY A 134 5.43 3.38 7.43
C GLY A 134 4.79 3.99 6.19
N ARG A 135 3.57 3.60 5.91
CA ARG A 135 2.77 4.12 4.79
C ARG A 135 1.40 4.59 5.25
N ASN A 136 0.81 5.49 4.51
CA ASN A 136 -0.59 5.85 4.67
C ASN A 136 -1.51 4.70 4.23
N ALA A 137 -2.75 4.73 4.67
CA ALA A 137 -3.78 3.87 4.11
C ALA A 137 -3.89 4.13 2.60
N GLU A 138 -4.13 3.07 1.84
CA GLU A 138 -4.31 3.15 0.40
C GLU A 138 -5.44 4.14 0.05
N SER A 139 -5.12 5.12 -0.77
CA SER A 139 -6.09 6.12 -1.21
C SER A 139 -7.15 5.51 -2.12
N ARG A 140 -8.28 6.21 -2.29
CA ARG A 140 -9.35 5.81 -3.19
C ARG A 140 -8.84 5.54 -4.62
N SER A 141 -8.00 6.42 -5.14
CA SER A 141 -7.46 6.32 -6.50
C SER A 141 -6.48 5.15 -6.67
N GLU A 142 -5.62 4.92 -5.69
CA GLU A 142 -4.69 3.78 -5.69
C GLU A 142 -5.44 2.46 -5.61
N PHE A 143 -6.45 2.39 -4.71
CA PHE A 143 -7.27 1.19 -4.58
C PHE A 143 -8.08 0.90 -5.83
N TYR A 144 -8.68 1.92 -6.46
CA TYR A 144 -9.37 1.77 -7.74
C TYR A 144 -8.44 1.23 -8.84
N ALA A 145 -7.24 1.80 -8.96
CA ALA A 145 -6.25 1.32 -9.93
C ALA A 145 -5.88 -0.16 -9.70
N ARG A 146 -5.77 -0.57 -8.43
CA ARG A 146 -5.50 -1.97 -8.06
C ARG A 146 -6.68 -2.90 -8.37
N ILE A 147 -7.92 -2.49 -8.10
CA ILE A 147 -9.13 -3.22 -8.47
C ILE A 147 -9.17 -3.45 -9.99
N LYS A 148 -8.97 -2.36 -10.75
CA LYS A 148 -8.97 -2.42 -12.23
C LYS A 148 -7.88 -3.35 -12.76
N ARG A 149 -6.68 -3.33 -12.19
CA ARG A 149 -5.59 -4.23 -12.56
C ARG A 149 -5.90 -5.68 -12.24
N SER A 150 -6.45 -5.96 -11.06
CA SER A 150 -6.83 -7.32 -10.66
C SER A 150 -7.94 -7.89 -11.55
N ALA A 151 -8.93 -7.09 -11.92
CA ALA A 151 -9.98 -7.49 -12.84
C ALA A 151 -9.41 -7.79 -14.24
N ALA A 152 -8.44 -7.01 -14.71
CA ALA A 152 -7.78 -7.24 -15.99
C ALA A 152 -6.96 -8.54 -16.01
N ILE A 153 -6.23 -8.84 -14.94
CA ILE A 153 -5.43 -10.09 -14.82
C ILE A 153 -6.36 -11.33 -14.83
N ASN A 154 -7.52 -11.23 -14.18
CA ASN A 154 -8.47 -12.34 -14.08
C ASN A 154 -9.38 -12.49 -15.32
N SER A 155 -9.39 -11.55 -16.25
CA SER A 155 -10.14 -11.63 -17.49
C SER A 155 -9.37 -12.49 -18.49
N GLN A 156 -9.79 -13.72 -18.72
CA GLN A 156 -9.17 -14.59 -19.73
C GLN A 156 -9.52 -14.09 -21.15
N GLY A 157 -8.52 -14.00 -22.01
CA GLY A 157 -8.69 -13.68 -23.43
C GLY A 157 -8.87 -12.19 -23.77
N SER A 158 -8.78 -11.27 -22.82
CA SER A 158 -8.77 -9.83 -23.13
C SER A 158 -7.33 -9.32 -23.33
N ILE A 159 -7.17 -8.32 -24.17
CA ILE A 159 -5.89 -7.62 -24.37
C ILE A 159 -5.32 -7.09 -23.06
N ASN A 160 -6.17 -6.54 -22.21
CA ASN A 160 -5.75 -6.03 -20.91
C ASN A 160 -5.22 -7.15 -19.98
N ALA A 161 -5.75 -8.38 -20.11
CA ALA A 161 -5.24 -9.51 -19.34
C ALA A 161 -3.84 -9.93 -19.82
N ILE A 162 -3.62 -9.95 -21.12
CA ILE A 162 -2.32 -10.25 -21.73
C ILE A 162 -1.29 -9.19 -21.33
N GLU A 163 -1.64 -7.91 -21.42
CA GLU A 163 -0.78 -6.80 -20.98
C GLU A 163 -0.42 -6.91 -19.51
N ALA A 164 -1.41 -7.18 -18.64
CA ALA A 164 -1.20 -7.32 -17.21
C ALA A 164 -0.33 -8.54 -16.86
N ALA A 165 -0.52 -9.67 -17.55
CA ALA A 165 0.28 -10.88 -17.35
C ALA A 165 1.76 -10.62 -17.74
N LEU A 166 2.00 -10.01 -18.89
CA LEU A 166 3.34 -9.67 -19.37
C LEU A 166 4.04 -8.64 -18.48
N ALA A 167 3.31 -7.63 -18.02
CA ALA A 167 3.87 -6.60 -17.12
C ALA A 167 4.26 -7.13 -15.73
N ASN A 168 3.71 -8.28 -15.30
CA ASN A 168 4.06 -8.94 -14.04
C ASN A 168 5.30 -9.82 -14.13
N ILE A 169 5.84 -10.06 -15.33
CA ILE A 169 7.08 -10.84 -15.49
C ILE A 169 8.25 -10.03 -14.94
N SER A 170 9.06 -10.66 -14.11
CA SER A 170 10.21 -10.03 -13.48
C SER A 170 11.19 -9.49 -14.51
N GLY A 171 11.54 -8.19 -14.40
CA GLY A 171 12.48 -7.53 -15.30
C GLY A 171 11.82 -6.85 -16.52
N VAL A 172 10.53 -7.05 -16.76
CA VAL A 172 9.80 -6.31 -17.79
C VAL A 172 9.57 -4.87 -17.32
N THR A 173 10.01 -3.91 -18.14
CA THR A 173 9.92 -2.47 -17.83
C THR A 173 8.79 -1.77 -18.56
N ALA A 174 8.42 -2.26 -19.75
CA ALA A 174 7.27 -1.74 -20.50
C ALA A 174 6.70 -2.80 -21.44
N VAL A 175 5.38 -2.77 -21.65
CA VAL A 175 4.66 -3.59 -22.62
C VAL A 175 3.83 -2.66 -23.49
N ILE A 176 3.93 -2.83 -24.80
CA ILE A 176 3.08 -2.14 -25.79
C ILE A 176 2.31 -3.21 -26.55
N LEU A 177 1.00 -3.13 -26.49
CA LEU A 177 0.08 -4.06 -27.11
C LEU A 177 -0.77 -3.31 -28.14
N LEU A 178 -0.79 -3.79 -29.37
CA LEU A 178 -1.58 -3.23 -30.44
C LEU A 178 -2.44 -4.34 -31.06
N GLU A 179 -3.73 -4.12 -31.10
CA GLU A 179 -4.70 -5.06 -31.70
C GLU A 179 -5.26 -4.50 -32.97
N ASN A 180 -5.55 -5.42 -33.91
CA ASN A 180 -6.38 -5.18 -35.06
C ASN A 180 -7.54 -6.17 -35.09
N ASP A 181 -8.69 -5.68 -34.67
CA ASP A 181 -9.98 -6.42 -34.63
C ASP A 181 -10.79 -6.31 -35.91
N THR A 182 -10.24 -5.67 -36.96
CA THR A 182 -10.89 -5.46 -38.25
C THR A 182 -10.52 -6.52 -39.28
N ASP A 183 -11.34 -6.67 -40.30
CA ASP A 183 -11.11 -7.60 -41.43
C ASP A 183 -10.03 -7.13 -42.42
N THR A 184 -9.40 -5.97 -42.16
CA THR A 184 -8.39 -5.38 -43.04
C THR A 184 -7.10 -5.12 -42.31
N THR A 185 -5.97 -5.16 -43.02
CA THR A 185 -4.68 -4.77 -42.47
C THR A 185 -4.65 -3.27 -42.18
N VAL A 186 -4.24 -2.90 -40.96
CA VAL A 186 -4.15 -1.51 -40.50
C VAL A 186 -2.74 -1.15 -40.05
N VAL A 187 -2.41 0.14 -40.11
CA VAL A 187 -1.16 0.66 -39.57
C VAL A 187 -1.47 1.44 -38.29
N LYS A 188 -0.98 0.95 -37.15
CA LYS A 188 -1.11 1.62 -35.85
C LYS A 188 0.29 1.93 -35.30
N ARG A 189 0.55 3.18 -34.93
CA ARG A 189 1.87 3.64 -34.42
C ARG A 189 3.07 3.28 -35.30
N GLY A 190 2.89 3.26 -36.62
CA GLY A 190 3.96 2.91 -37.58
C GLY A 190 4.17 1.41 -37.77
N VAL A 191 3.41 0.54 -37.10
CA VAL A 191 3.46 -0.92 -37.26
C VAL A 191 2.28 -1.39 -38.11
N THR A 192 2.56 -2.23 -39.10
CA THR A 192 1.54 -2.87 -39.95
C THR A 192 1.01 -4.10 -39.22
N ILE A 193 -0.27 -4.12 -38.88
CA ILE A 193 -0.93 -5.21 -38.15
C ILE A 193 -1.95 -5.84 -39.09
N GLN A 194 -1.84 -7.16 -39.30
CA GLN A 194 -2.76 -7.90 -40.14
C GLN A 194 -4.16 -7.97 -39.55
N ALA A 195 -5.14 -8.31 -40.37
CA ALA A 195 -6.52 -8.55 -39.92
C ALA A 195 -6.53 -9.57 -38.77
N HIS A 196 -7.34 -9.30 -37.74
CA HIS A 196 -7.54 -10.19 -36.59
C HIS A 196 -6.25 -10.64 -35.91
N SER A 197 -5.28 -9.72 -35.74
CA SER A 197 -3.99 -10.03 -35.13
C SER A 197 -3.61 -9.04 -34.03
N ILE A 198 -2.71 -9.51 -33.16
CA ILE A 198 -2.16 -8.74 -32.05
C ILE A 198 -0.65 -8.61 -32.27
N CYS A 199 -0.13 -7.41 -32.09
CA CYS A 199 1.30 -7.15 -32.06
C CYS A 199 1.71 -6.76 -30.64
N ILE A 200 2.69 -7.49 -30.09
CA ILE A 200 3.19 -7.28 -28.72
C ILE A 200 4.66 -6.86 -28.82
N SER A 201 4.99 -5.77 -28.14
CA SER A 201 6.37 -5.31 -27.98
C SER A 201 6.69 -5.21 -26.49
N ILE A 202 7.72 -5.92 -26.04
CA ILE A 202 8.12 -6.00 -24.64
C ILE A 202 9.53 -5.43 -24.50
N PHE A 203 9.72 -4.61 -23.48
CA PHE A 203 11.01 -4.02 -23.13
C PHE A 203 11.49 -4.58 -21.78
N GLY A 204 12.69 -5.18 -21.78
CA GLY A 204 13.23 -5.86 -20.61
C GLY A 204 12.64 -7.26 -20.41
N GLY A 205 13.01 -7.88 -19.28
CA GLY A 205 12.57 -9.24 -18.94
C GLY A 205 13.48 -10.33 -19.51
N ASP A 206 13.23 -11.56 -19.08
CA ASP A 206 13.90 -12.77 -19.52
C ASP A 206 13.10 -13.39 -20.67
N ASN A 207 13.75 -13.63 -21.81
CA ASN A 207 13.11 -14.13 -23.02
C ASN A 207 12.43 -15.50 -22.82
N ASP A 208 13.01 -16.35 -21.97
CA ASP A 208 12.45 -17.70 -21.74
C ASP A 208 11.14 -17.62 -20.95
N LYS A 209 11.06 -16.69 -19.98
CA LYS A 209 9.84 -16.46 -19.19
C LYS A 209 8.76 -15.68 -19.93
N ILE A 210 9.13 -14.94 -20.97
CA ILE A 210 8.18 -14.21 -21.81
C ILE A 210 7.52 -15.16 -22.83
N ALA A 211 8.23 -16.24 -23.20
CA ALA A 211 7.77 -17.21 -24.21
C ALA A 211 6.91 -18.35 -23.64
N GLU A 212 6.85 -18.51 -22.30
CA GLU A 212 5.94 -19.44 -21.60
C GLU A 212 4.54 -18.87 -21.49
#